data_40eb039b00d02b7b462def5127ffd5ad
#
_entry.id   40eb039b00d02b7b462def5127ffd5ad
#
_cell.length_a   1.000
_cell.length_b   1.000
_cell.length_c   1.000
_cell.angle_alpha   90.00
_cell.angle_beta   90.00
_cell.angle_gamma   90.00
#
_symmetry.space_group_name_H-M   'P 1'
#
loop_
_entity.id
_entity.type
_entity.pdbx_description
1 polymer ?
#
loop_
_entity_poly.entity_id
_entity_poly.type
_entity_poly.pdbx_seq_one_letter_code
_entity_poly.pdbx_strand_id
1 'polypeptide(L)'
;RPEDLRARRLEPEAYIPALKELLRRGTLELSVAVRGQEVVEGLEDYWSLRSLGCQLVPVTEGQRARVNMSLESLGLYDEVTGSEARVYGSVLELVRRDRPTPLVMIKRAGRVRLWAKLEWYNPLSLSIKDRTALSLVEGKLDDIMSRGKVYEASSSNTGVAVSALSRIFGFSARLYIPETAEQFGPDMIRAMGQEVVVKGSSTAELRPLAREEAERDGAVLLNQFESYYNPLAHIRWTAKELDLQSRFAGLRLKAVFATMGTAGHVAGLATYFRARRPEVKVVGVQPAEGSSIPGIRRHDQWPWPLLDAPAEVVDVSDEEAARVALAIARETGLLPGLSGGASIAAALRAAEGEAEEADYIVVVPDHGVKYLRLYSRYLGA
;
A
#
# COMPACT_ATOMS: atom_id res chain seq x y z
N ARG A 1 -21.37 12.88 7.24
CA ARG A 1 -20.08 12.25 6.87
C ARG A 1 -20.02 10.83 7.44
N PRO A 2 -19.14 9.93 6.95
CA PRO A 2 -19.01 8.57 7.51
C PRO A 2 -18.69 8.55 9.00
N GLU A 3 -17.86 9.49 9.48
CA GLU A 3 -17.48 9.61 10.90
C GLU A 3 -18.64 10.01 11.83
N ASP A 4 -19.70 10.60 11.30
CA ASP A 4 -20.87 11.03 12.07
C ASP A 4 -21.83 9.87 12.36
N LEU A 5 -21.61 8.70 11.74
CA LEU A 5 -22.48 7.53 11.85
C LEU A 5 -21.88 6.45 12.76
N ARG A 6 -22.73 5.81 13.54
CA ARG A 6 -22.41 4.62 14.34
C ARG A 6 -22.82 3.39 13.56
N ALA A 7 -21.88 2.49 13.31
CA ALA A 7 -22.15 1.25 12.60
C ALA A 7 -21.52 0.07 13.34
N ARG A 8 -22.23 -1.06 13.36
CA ARG A 8 -21.63 -2.32 13.81
C ARG A 8 -20.37 -2.60 12.96
N ARG A 9 -19.26 -2.90 13.64
CA ARG A 9 -18.01 -3.24 12.96
C ARG A 9 -18.19 -4.46 12.06
N LEU A 10 -17.70 -4.37 10.84
CA LEU A 10 -17.52 -5.48 9.92
C LEU A 10 -16.04 -5.65 9.62
N GLU A 11 -15.56 -6.89 9.63
CA GLU A 11 -14.23 -7.19 9.11
C GLU A 11 -14.22 -7.07 7.57
N PRO A 12 -13.07 -6.70 6.97
CA PRO A 12 -12.98 -6.44 5.53
C PRO A 12 -13.54 -7.53 4.64
N GLU A 13 -13.37 -8.79 5.02
CA GLU A 13 -13.84 -9.96 4.30
C GLU A 13 -15.37 -9.92 4.03
N ALA A 14 -16.13 -9.32 4.94
CA ALA A 14 -17.58 -9.24 4.84
C ALA A 14 -18.06 -8.22 3.81
N TYR A 15 -17.29 -7.15 3.52
CA TYR A 15 -17.73 -6.09 2.63
C TYR A 15 -16.87 -5.91 1.35
N ILE A 16 -15.74 -6.60 1.21
CA ILE A 16 -14.93 -6.56 -0.02
C ILE A 16 -15.73 -6.88 -1.28
N PRO A 17 -16.63 -7.88 -1.29
CA PRO A 17 -17.47 -8.12 -2.47
C PRO A 17 -18.32 -6.90 -2.86
N ALA A 18 -18.94 -6.23 -1.90
CA ALA A 18 -19.71 -5.01 -2.14
C ALA A 18 -18.82 -3.85 -2.61
N LEU A 19 -17.63 -3.69 -2.02
CA LEU A 19 -16.64 -2.69 -2.42
C LEU A 19 -16.21 -2.88 -3.88
N LYS A 20 -15.92 -4.11 -4.31
CA LYS A 20 -15.56 -4.42 -5.71
C LYS A 20 -16.70 -4.06 -6.66
N GLU A 21 -17.91 -4.38 -6.28
CA GLU A 21 -19.09 -4.07 -7.10
C GLU A 21 -19.34 -2.55 -7.18
N LEU A 22 -19.20 -1.81 -6.08
CA LEU A 22 -19.26 -0.36 -6.07
C LEU A 22 -18.20 0.27 -7.00
N LEU A 23 -16.96 -0.20 -6.92
CA LEU A 23 -15.89 0.26 -7.81
C LEU A 23 -16.23 -0.01 -9.29
N ARG A 24 -16.74 -1.21 -9.61
CA ARG A 24 -17.08 -1.62 -10.97
C ARG A 24 -18.21 -0.77 -11.55
N ARG A 25 -19.27 -0.52 -10.78
CA ARG A 25 -20.40 0.32 -11.19
C ARG A 25 -20.05 1.80 -11.25
N GLY A 26 -19.14 2.26 -10.38
CA GLY A 26 -18.82 3.67 -10.20
C GLY A 26 -19.93 4.47 -9.53
N THR A 27 -21.02 3.83 -9.13
CA THR A 27 -22.22 4.49 -8.54
C THR A 27 -22.75 3.71 -7.35
N LEU A 28 -23.27 4.45 -6.36
CA LEU A 28 -24.10 3.93 -5.28
C LEU A 28 -25.58 4.06 -5.69
N GLU A 29 -26.29 2.93 -5.73
CA GLU A 29 -27.69 2.89 -6.17
C GLU A 29 -28.68 3.05 -5.02
N LEU A 30 -28.30 2.58 -3.81
CA LEU A 30 -29.16 2.62 -2.62
C LEU A 30 -28.44 3.35 -1.48
N SER A 31 -29.18 4.19 -0.75
CA SER A 31 -28.69 4.82 0.47
C SER A 31 -28.40 3.80 1.57
N VAL A 32 -27.64 4.20 2.57
CA VAL A 32 -27.52 3.50 3.85
C VAL A 32 -28.73 3.88 4.72
N ALA A 33 -29.41 2.91 5.31
CA ALA A 33 -30.52 3.20 6.21
C ALA A 33 -30.00 3.43 7.64
N VAL A 34 -30.49 4.51 8.29
CA VAL A 34 -30.09 4.88 9.64
C VAL A 34 -31.34 5.01 10.53
N ARG A 35 -31.10 4.90 11.84
CA ARG A 35 -32.05 5.31 12.88
C ARG A 35 -31.32 6.31 13.78
N GLY A 36 -31.60 7.59 13.58
CA GLY A 36 -30.76 8.65 14.11
C GLY A 36 -29.34 8.59 13.50
N GLN A 37 -28.33 8.31 14.31
CA GLN A 37 -26.94 8.13 13.84
C GLN A 37 -26.52 6.67 13.66
N GLU A 38 -27.39 5.71 13.99
CA GLU A 38 -27.04 4.29 13.91
C GLU A 38 -27.39 3.70 12.56
N VAL A 39 -26.42 3.03 11.92
CA VAL A 39 -26.63 2.31 10.66
C VAL A 39 -27.38 1.01 10.94
N VAL A 40 -28.57 0.86 10.34
CA VAL A 40 -29.46 -0.30 10.53
C VAL A 40 -29.50 -1.21 9.30
N GLU A 41 -29.31 -0.67 8.08
CA GLU A 41 -29.24 -1.46 6.84
C GLU A 41 -28.18 -0.89 5.89
N GLY A 42 -27.58 -1.73 5.03
CA GLY A 42 -26.53 -1.34 4.07
C GLY A 42 -25.16 -1.21 4.72
N LEU A 43 -24.88 -2.04 5.72
CA LEU A 43 -23.59 -2.03 6.43
C LEU A 43 -22.40 -2.29 5.50
N GLU A 44 -22.55 -3.17 4.51
CA GLU A 44 -21.50 -3.48 3.55
C GLU A 44 -21.20 -2.27 2.65
N ASP A 45 -22.22 -1.55 2.19
CA ASP A 45 -22.05 -0.32 1.40
C ASP A 45 -21.44 0.79 2.24
N TYR A 46 -21.87 0.95 3.51
CA TYR A 46 -21.26 1.92 4.43
C TYR A 46 -19.75 1.66 4.61
N TRP A 47 -19.38 0.41 4.93
CA TRP A 47 -17.97 0.07 5.14
C TRP A 47 -17.16 0.12 3.84
N SER A 48 -17.78 -0.20 2.69
CA SER A 48 -17.16 -0.06 1.38
C SER A 48 -16.85 1.39 1.06
N LEU A 49 -17.81 2.31 1.20
CA LEU A 49 -17.62 3.75 0.97
C LEU A 49 -16.56 4.33 1.92
N ARG A 50 -16.60 3.94 3.20
CA ARG A 50 -15.61 4.36 4.19
C ARG A 50 -14.21 3.85 3.83
N SER A 51 -14.08 2.60 3.42
CA SER A 51 -12.80 2.00 3.00
C SER A 51 -12.28 2.57 1.70
N LEU A 52 -13.15 3.07 0.82
CA LEU A 52 -12.77 3.83 -0.36
C LEU A 52 -12.36 5.27 -0.03
N GLY A 53 -12.58 5.75 1.20
CA GLY A 53 -12.29 7.12 1.60
C GLY A 53 -13.26 8.14 1.03
N CYS A 54 -14.49 7.73 0.70
CA CYS A 54 -15.55 8.66 0.31
C CYS A 54 -15.90 9.58 1.47
N GLN A 55 -16.04 10.88 1.20
CA GLN A 55 -16.31 11.88 2.22
C GLN A 55 -17.79 11.96 2.61
N LEU A 56 -18.66 11.43 1.76
CA LEU A 56 -20.11 11.44 1.96
C LEU A 56 -20.66 10.01 1.92
N VAL A 57 -21.64 9.74 2.77
CA VAL A 57 -22.48 8.55 2.75
C VAL A 57 -23.92 9.00 2.67
N PRO A 58 -24.64 8.75 1.58
CA PRO A 58 -26.08 9.04 1.48
C PRO A 58 -26.85 8.18 2.47
N VAL A 59 -27.66 8.84 3.31
CA VAL A 59 -28.46 8.17 4.35
C VAL A 59 -29.95 8.48 4.19
N THR A 60 -30.79 7.51 4.61
CA THR A 60 -32.25 7.68 4.73
C THR A 60 -32.71 7.09 6.05
N GLU A 61 -33.74 7.69 6.65
CA GLU A 61 -34.27 7.24 7.95
C GLU A 61 -35.10 5.97 7.77
N GLY A 62 -34.81 4.96 8.57
CA GLY A 62 -35.57 3.72 8.71
C GLY A 62 -35.32 2.64 7.66
N GLN A 63 -35.32 2.95 6.38
CA GLN A 63 -35.13 1.98 5.28
C GLN A 63 -34.31 2.57 4.14
N ARG A 64 -33.71 1.72 3.32
CA ARG A 64 -32.90 2.12 2.15
C ARG A 64 -33.79 2.71 1.06
N ALA A 65 -33.28 3.77 0.39
CA ALA A 65 -33.94 4.40 -0.75
C ALA A 65 -33.00 4.51 -1.96
N ARG A 66 -33.57 4.61 -3.16
CA ARG A 66 -32.79 4.84 -4.37
C ARG A 66 -32.13 6.21 -4.37
N VAL A 67 -30.82 6.29 -4.64
CA VAL A 67 -30.04 7.54 -4.67
C VAL A 67 -29.29 7.74 -5.99
N ASN A 68 -28.75 6.70 -6.61
CA ASN A 68 -28.01 6.71 -7.86
C ASN A 68 -26.93 7.82 -7.94
N MET A 69 -26.00 7.83 -6.98
CA MET A 69 -24.93 8.82 -6.87
C MET A 69 -23.60 8.24 -7.32
N SER A 70 -22.82 9.01 -8.14
CA SER A 70 -21.48 8.59 -8.55
C SER A 70 -20.51 8.60 -7.35
N LEU A 71 -19.51 7.73 -7.36
CA LEU A 71 -18.48 7.70 -6.32
C LEU A 71 -17.68 9.00 -6.27
N GLU A 72 -17.48 9.66 -7.41
CA GLU A 72 -16.86 10.98 -7.51
C GLU A 72 -17.67 12.04 -6.75
N SER A 73 -18.99 12.04 -6.89
CA SER A 73 -19.87 12.98 -6.16
C SER A 73 -19.93 12.70 -4.66
N LEU A 74 -19.54 11.49 -4.24
CA LEU A 74 -19.39 11.10 -2.84
C LEU A 74 -17.99 11.42 -2.28
N GLY A 75 -17.14 12.11 -3.05
CA GLY A 75 -15.80 12.52 -2.64
C GLY A 75 -14.77 11.42 -2.70
N LEU A 76 -14.85 10.50 -3.68
CA LEU A 76 -13.91 9.39 -3.85
C LEU A 76 -12.44 9.84 -3.91
N TYR A 77 -12.16 10.98 -4.52
CA TYR A 77 -10.79 11.49 -4.72
C TYR A 77 -10.37 12.57 -3.73
N ASP A 78 -11.25 13.06 -2.84
CA ASP A 78 -10.98 14.21 -1.97
C ASP A 78 -9.77 13.97 -1.04
N GLU A 79 -9.60 12.74 -0.56
CA GLU A 79 -8.45 12.40 0.30
C GLU A 79 -7.10 12.41 -0.43
N VAL A 80 -7.09 12.36 -1.75
CA VAL A 80 -5.86 12.24 -2.54
C VAL A 80 -5.54 13.47 -3.39
N THR A 81 -6.34 14.55 -3.26
CA THR A 81 -6.09 15.82 -3.96
C THR A 81 -5.06 16.71 -3.27
N GLY A 82 -4.74 16.44 -2.01
CA GLY A 82 -3.70 17.14 -1.25
C GLY A 82 -4.06 18.55 -0.79
N SER A 83 -3.15 19.15 -0.03
CA SER A 83 -3.19 20.57 0.38
C SER A 83 -2.11 21.34 -0.35
N GLU A 84 -2.45 22.44 -1.01
CA GLU A 84 -1.50 23.26 -1.76
C GLU A 84 -0.37 23.81 -0.87
N ALA A 85 -0.68 24.20 0.37
CA ALA A 85 0.31 24.78 1.28
C ALA A 85 1.15 23.75 2.05
N ARG A 86 0.71 22.49 2.11
CA ARG A 86 1.39 21.39 2.85
C ARG A 86 1.77 21.78 4.29
N VAL A 87 0.87 22.46 5.00
CA VAL A 87 1.02 22.83 6.42
C VAL A 87 0.06 21.98 7.25
N TYR A 88 0.58 21.29 8.26
CA TYR A 88 -0.14 20.31 9.08
C TYR A 88 -0.03 20.63 10.55
N GLY A 89 -1.12 20.56 11.29
CA GLY A 89 -1.19 20.83 12.73
C GLY A 89 -0.64 19.69 13.60
N SER A 90 -0.43 18.51 13.01
CA SER A 90 0.11 17.35 13.72
C SER A 90 0.77 16.34 12.77
N VAL A 91 1.62 15.43 13.31
CA VAL A 91 2.21 14.34 12.55
C VAL A 91 1.14 13.37 12.03
N LEU A 92 0.07 13.15 12.79
CA LEU A 92 -1.04 12.31 12.34
C LEU A 92 -1.76 12.94 11.14
N GLU A 93 -1.96 14.24 11.16
CA GLU A 93 -2.54 14.96 10.03
C GLU A 93 -1.63 14.87 8.80
N LEU A 94 -0.32 15.07 8.95
CA LEU A 94 0.67 14.88 7.89
C LEU A 94 0.53 13.49 7.25
N VAL A 95 0.56 12.43 8.06
CA VAL A 95 0.49 11.04 7.57
C VAL A 95 -0.82 10.73 6.85
N ARG A 96 -1.93 11.33 7.30
CA ARG A 96 -3.26 11.12 6.70
C ARG A 96 -3.48 11.93 5.43
N ARG A 97 -2.91 13.12 5.31
CA ARG A 97 -3.31 14.13 4.32
C ARG A 97 -2.20 14.57 3.36
N ASP A 98 -0.92 14.24 3.61
CA ASP A 98 0.17 14.59 2.69
C ASP A 98 0.18 13.63 1.48
N ARG A 99 -0.77 13.85 0.60
CA ARG A 99 -1.03 13.06 -0.60
C ARG A 99 -1.37 13.98 -1.78
N PRO A 100 -1.12 13.56 -3.02
CA PRO A 100 -0.48 12.31 -3.44
C PRO A 100 1.04 12.34 -3.29
N THR A 101 1.70 11.17 -3.19
CA THR A 101 3.14 11.09 -3.38
C THR A 101 3.50 11.41 -4.84
N PRO A 102 4.71 11.94 -5.13
CA PRO A 102 5.07 12.38 -6.47
C PRO A 102 5.01 11.25 -7.53
N LEU A 103 4.58 11.61 -8.73
CA LEU A 103 4.70 10.81 -9.95
C LEU A 103 5.64 11.56 -10.90
N VAL A 104 6.78 10.95 -11.27
CA VAL A 104 7.86 11.61 -12.03
C VAL A 104 8.23 10.78 -13.25
N MET A 105 8.31 11.41 -14.43
CA MET A 105 8.86 10.74 -15.61
C MET A 105 10.37 10.56 -15.43
N ILE A 106 10.84 9.32 -15.44
CA ILE A 106 12.25 8.99 -15.18
C ILE A 106 13.00 8.56 -16.44
N LYS A 107 12.32 8.07 -17.46
CA LYS A 107 12.97 7.59 -18.68
C LYS A 107 11.99 7.50 -19.85
N ARG A 108 12.52 7.65 -21.06
CA ARG A 108 11.86 7.21 -22.29
C ARG A 108 12.58 5.95 -22.81
N ALA A 109 11.85 4.87 -23.00
CA ALA A 109 12.32 3.59 -23.54
C ALA A 109 11.55 3.30 -24.83
N GLY A 110 12.14 3.58 -25.99
CA GLY A 110 11.45 3.47 -27.26
C GLY A 110 10.20 4.37 -27.33
N ARG A 111 9.04 3.75 -27.48
CA ARG A 111 7.72 4.42 -27.52
C ARG A 111 7.08 4.60 -26.15
N VAL A 112 7.69 4.06 -25.08
CA VAL A 112 7.17 4.12 -23.73
C VAL A 112 7.81 5.26 -22.93
N ARG A 113 6.96 6.08 -22.27
CA ARG A 113 7.38 6.97 -21.18
C ARG A 113 7.22 6.22 -19.86
N LEU A 114 8.33 6.12 -19.11
CA LEU A 114 8.34 5.43 -17.82
C LEU A 114 8.24 6.46 -16.69
N TRP A 115 7.23 6.27 -15.83
CA TRP A 115 6.91 7.13 -14.71
C TRP A 115 7.12 6.41 -13.39
N ALA A 116 7.82 7.01 -12.45
CA ALA A 116 8.04 6.47 -11.12
C ALA A 116 7.09 7.11 -10.09
N LYS A 117 6.33 6.28 -9.38
CA LYS A 117 5.56 6.65 -8.20
C LYS A 117 6.48 6.55 -6.99
N LEU A 118 6.88 7.71 -6.42
CA LEU A 118 7.91 7.80 -5.40
C LEU A 118 7.34 7.65 -3.99
N GLU A 119 7.23 6.40 -3.52
CA GLU A 119 6.65 6.09 -2.22
C GLU A 119 7.55 6.41 -1.02
N TRP A 120 8.82 6.78 -1.24
CA TRP A 120 9.67 7.27 -0.16
C TRP A 120 9.34 8.68 0.36
N TYR A 121 8.39 9.38 -0.29
CA TYR A 121 7.84 10.62 0.23
C TYR A 121 6.87 10.42 1.39
N ASN A 122 6.49 9.18 1.71
CA ASN A 122 5.78 8.89 2.95
C ASN A 122 6.72 9.12 4.15
N PRO A 123 6.29 9.89 5.18
CA PRO A 123 7.22 10.52 6.13
C PRO A 123 7.75 9.63 7.25
N LEU A 124 7.08 8.52 7.59
CA LEU A 124 7.41 7.74 8.77
C LEU A 124 8.51 6.71 8.51
N SER A 125 8.29 5.82 7.58
CA SER A 125 9.27 4.79 7.20
C SER A 125 10.02 5.14 5.92
N LEU A 126 9.75 6.26 5.30
CA LEU A 126 10.23 6.61 3.97
C LEU A 126 9.94 5.49 2.96
N SER A 127 8.71 4.97 3.02
CA SER A 127 8.27 3.88 2.14
C SER A 127 6.75 3.77 2.02
N ILE A 128 6.31 2.97 1.06
CA ILE A 128 4.91 2.59 0.86
C ILE A 128 4.25 1.97 2.11
N LYS A 129 5.05 1.49 3.07
CA LYS A 129 4.56 0.82 4.27
C LYS A 129 3.87 1.74 5.27
N ASP A 130 4.07 3.03 5.18
CA ASP A 130 3.30 4.00 5.97
C ASP A 130 1.80 3.87 5.69
N ARG A 131 1.43 3.65 4.44
CA ARG A 131 0.05 3.42 4.04
C ARG A 131 -0.51 2.13 4.63
N THR A 132 0.23 1.03 4.47
CA THR A 132 -0.12 -0.28 5.02
C THR A 132 -0.28 -0.23 6.54
N ALA A 133 0.72 0.32 7.25
CA ALA A 133 0.74 0.39 8.70
C ALA A 133 -0.38 1.27 9.25
N LEU A 134 -0.63 2.44 8.63
CA LEU A 134 -1.73 3.32 9.03
C LEU A 134 -3.08 2.60 8.92
N SER A 135 -3.33 1.93 7.80
CA SER A 135 -4.59 1.20 7.60
C SER A 135 -4.77 0.03 8.58
N LEU A 136 -3.69 -0.71 8.87
CA LEU A 136 -3.71 -1.79 9.86
C LEU A 136 -3.99 -1.28 11.27
N VAL A 137 -3.34 -0.17 11.66
CA VAL A 137 -3.53 0.44 12.99
C VAL A 137 -4.92 1.03 13.12
N GLU A 138 -5.39 1.82 12.14
CA GLU A 138 -6.72 2.41 12.17
C GLU A 138 -7.83 1.33 12.14
N GLY A 139 -7.63 0.27 11.36
CA GLY A 139 -8.59 -0.84 11.27
C GLY A 139 -8.73 -1.63 12.57
N LYS A 140 -7.71 -1.62 13.44
CA LYS A 140 -7.70 -2.34 14.72
C LYS A 140 -7.59 -1.40 15.92
N LEU A 141 -7.88 -0.11 15.75
CA LEU A 141 -7.56 0.92 16.74
C LEU A 141 -8.20 0.67 18.10
N ASP A 142 -9.46 0.28 18.15
CA ASP A 142 -10.19 0.02 19.40
C ASP A 142 -9.53 -1.11 20.20
N ASP A 143 -9.15 -2.20 19.53
CA ASP A 143 -8.45 -3.33 20.15
C ASP A 143 -7.05 -2.90 20.61
N ILE A 144 -6.35 -2.10 19.82
CA ILE A 144 -5.01 -1.58 20.16
C ILE A 144 -5.09 -0.69 21.39
N MET A 145 -6.04 0.25 21.44
CA MET A 145 -6.20 1.16 22.58
C MET A 145 -6.63 0.43 23.84
N SER A 146 -7.44 -0.62 23.70
CA SER A 146 -7.86 -1.46 24.84
C SER A 146 -6.70 -2.27 25.42
N ARG A 147 -5.81 -2.82 24.57
CA ARG A 147 -4.70 -3.71 25.01
C ARG A 147 -3.37 -2.97 25.22
N GLY A 148 -3.18 -1.82 24.59
CA GLY A 148 -1.99 -0.99 24.68
C GLY A 148 -0.73 -1.55 24.02
N LYS A 149 -0.82 -2.71 23.34
CA LYS A 149 0.34 -3.43 22.78
C LYS A 149 0.06 -3.98 21.40
N VAL A 150 1.03 -3.82 20.49
CA VAL A 150 1.00 -4.30 19.11
C VAL A 150 2.23 -5.13 18.78
N TYR A 151 2.05 -6.29 18.17
CA TYR A 151 3.12 -7.14 17.66
C TYR A 151 3.03 -7.28 16.15
N GLU A 152 4.19 -7.28 15.46
CA GLU A 152 4.25 -7.44 14.01
C GLU A 152 5.58 -8.04 13.55
N ALA A 153 5.51 -8.96 12.59
CA ALA A 153 6.69 -9.50 11.89
C ALA A 153 6.94 -8.74 10.58
N SER A 154 8.15 -8.24 10.39
CA SER A 154 8.48 -7.35 9.27
C SER A 154 9.91 -7.55 8.80
N SER A 155 10.17 -7.34 7.51
CA SER A 155 11.53 -7.29 6.98
C SER A 155 12.26 -5.96 7.26
N SER A 156 11.58 -4.91 7.70
CA SER A 156 12.09 -3.59 8.13
C SER A 156 11.01 -2.49 8.03
N ASN A 157 10.64 -2.06 6.81
CA ASN A 157 9.82 -0.86 6.56
C ASN A 157 8.48 -0.83 7.33
N THR A 158 7.75 -1.95 7.39
CA THR A 158 6.49 -2.00 8.15
C THR A 158 6.75 -1.85 9.66
N GLY A 159 7.82 -2.48 10.16
CA GLY A 159 8.21 -2.33 11.56
C GLY A 159 8.52 -0.88 11.92
N VAL A 160 9.25 -0.16 11.06
CA VAL A 160 9.54 1.27 11.23
C VAL A 160 8.26 2.10 11.23
N ALA A 161 7.36 1.87 10.26
CA ALA A 161 6.09 2.59 10.18
C ALA A 161 5.20 2.35 11.42
N VAL A 162 5.09 1.09 11.88
CA VAL A 162 4.34 0.74 13.10
C VAL A 162 4.96 1.38 14.33
N SER A 163 6.30 1.42 14.43
CA SER A 163 7.00 2.08 15.54
C SER A 163 6.71 3.59 15.60
N ALA A 164 6.67 4.25 14.45
CA ALA A 164 6.31 5.66 14.40
C ALA A 164 4.83 5.88 14.79
N LEU A 165 3.92 5.07 14.27
CA LEU A 165 2.49 5.14 14.60
C LEU A 165 2.25 4.84 16.09
N SER A 166 3.03 3.96 16.70
CA SER A 166 2.92 3.70 18.15
C SER A 166 3.16 4.96 18.99
N ARG A 167 4.07 5.83 18.56
CA ARG A 167 4.33 7.12 19.24
C ARG A 167 3.19 8.11 19.03
N ILE A 168 2.59 8.09 17.82
CA ILE A 168 1.48 9.00 17.46
C ILE A 168 0.20 8.63 18.22
N PHE A 169 -0.10 7.32 18.33
CA PHE A 169 -1.35 6.82 18.93
C PHE A 169 -1.21 6.44 20.42
N GLY A 170 0.00 6.35 20.98
CA GLY A 170 0.23 6.10 22.40
C GLY A 170 0.18 4.63 22.81
N PHE A 171 0.55 3.69 21.94
CA PHE A 171 0.69 2.26 22.27
C PHE A 171 2.15 1.80 22.23
N SER A 172 2.46 0.63 22.78
CA SER A 172 3.77 -0.01 22.66
C SER A 172 3.80 -1.01 21.52
N ALA A 173 4.96 -1.16 20.86
CA ALA A 173 5.12 -2.11 19.77
C ALA A 173 6.33 -3.04 20.01
N ARG A 174 6.18 -4.33 19.68
CA ARG A 174 7.27 -5.30 19.55
C ARG A 174 7.34 -5.80 18.12
N LEU A 175 8.49 -5.56 17.48
CA LEU A 175 8.71 -5.83 16.07
C LEU A 175 9.70 -6.98 15.90
N TYR A 176 9.33 -7.99 15.12
CA TYR A 176 10.16 -9.16 14.85
C TYR A 176 10.80 -8.98 13.47
N ILE A 177 12.13 -8.86 13.44
CA ILE A 177 12.92 -8.56 12.24
C ILE A 177 13.93 -9.69 12.00
N PRO A 178 14.07 -10.23 10.78
CA PRO A 178 15.07 -11.26 10.52
C PRO A 178 16.50 -10.69 10.58
N GLU A 179 17.47 -11.52 10.95
CA GLU A 179 18.90 -11.17 11.04
C GLU A 179 19.47 -10.73 9.68
N THR A 180 18.85 -11.18 8.59
CA THR A 180 19.23 -10.80 7.21
C THR A 180 18.78 -9.39 6.81
N ALA A 181 17.98 -8.71 7.62
CA ALA A 181 17.53 -7.35 7.33
C ALA A 181 18.67 -6.35 7.48
N GLU A 182 18.62 -5.27 6.66
CA GLU A 182 19.52 -4.15 6.80
C GLU A 182 19.36 -3.48 8.17
N GLN A 183 20.49 -3.05 8.76
CA GLN A 183 20.55 -2.47 10.13
C GLN A 183 19.66 -1.23 10.31
N PHE A 184 19.37 -0.52 9.23
CA PHE A 184 18.48 0.64 9.22
C PHE A 184 17.15 0.39 9.95
N GLY A 185 16.49 -0.73 9.70
CA GLY A 185 15.20 -1.04 10.31
C GLY A 185 15.25 -1.18 11.83
N PRO A 186 16.06 -2.11 12.37
CA PRO A 186 16.24 -2.26 13.81
C PRO A 186 16.64 -0.98 14.52
N ASP A 187 17.54 -0.18 13.94
CA ASP A 187 18.02 1.05 14.56
C ASP A 187 16.93 2.13 14.61
N MET A 188 16.14 2.28 13.53
CA MET A 188 15.00 3.20 13.52
C MET A 188 13.93 2.80 14.55
N ILE A 189 13.64 1.51 14.69
CA ILE A 189 12.68 1.01 15.68
C ILE A 189 13.15 1.34 17.11
N ARG A 190 14.44 1.08 17.42
CA ARG A 190 15.04 1.43 18.72
C ARG A 190 15.06 2.92 18.97
N ALA A 191 15.39 3.73 17.96
CA ALA A 191 15.40 5.19 18.05
C ALA A 191 14.02 5.76 18.40
N MET A 192 12.94 5.10 17.96
CA MET A 192 11.57 5.45 18.35
C MET A 192 11.14 4.87 19.71
N GLY A 193 12.04 4.19 20.44
CA GLY A 193 11.78 3.64 21.76
C GLY A 193 10.88 2.41 21.75
N GLN A 194 10.84 1.66 20.64
CA GLN A 194 10.07 0.43 20.54
C GLN A 194 10.98 -0.80 20.63
N GLU A 195 10.37 -1.93 21.04
CA GLU A 195 11.09 -3.19 21.17
C GLU A 195 11.30 -3.84 19.80
N VAL A 196 12.52 -4.31 19.55
CA VAL A 196 12.83 -5.08 18.35
C VAL A 196 13.49 -6.41 18.72
N VAL A 197 12.91 -7.50 18.25
CA VAL A 197 13.44 -8.86 18.34
C VAL A 197 14.08 -9.19 16.99
N VAL A 198 15.41 -9.27 16.96
CA VAL A 198 16.17 -9.66 15.75
C VAL A 198 16.51 -11.14 15.87
N LYS A 199 15.92 -11.98 15.02
CA LYS A 199 16.06 -13.45 15.07
C LYS A 199 15.68 -14.09 13.74
N GLY A 200 16.24 -15.27 13.47
CA GLY A 200 15.90 -16.08 12.30
C GLY A 200 16.36 -15.49 10.97
N SER A 201 16.14 -16.21 9.91
CA SER A 201 16.63 -15.88 8.56
C SER A 201 15.59 -15.16 7.68
N SER A 202 14.31 -15.26 8.01
CA SER A 202 13.23 -14.72 7.19
C SER A 202 12.03 -14.27 8.01
N THR A 203 11.26 -13.34 7.45
CA THR A 203 9.98 -12.92 8.05
C THR A 203 8.98 -14.08 8.16
N ALA A 204 9.08 -15.08 7.27
CA ALA A 204 8.20 -16.26 7.30
C ALA A 204 8.38 -17.06 8.58
N GLU A 205 9.63 -17.24 9.04
CA GLU A 205 9.94 -17.91 10.31
C GLU A 205 9.47 -17.13 11.53
N LEU A 206 9.42 -15.81 11.45
CA LEU A 206 9.05 -14.93 12.57
C LEU A 206 7.54 -14.75 12.76
N ARG A 207 6.74 -14.99 11.72
CA ARG A 207 5.27 -14.83 11.80
C ARG A 207 4.62 -15.74 12.85
N PRO A 208 4.92 -17.06 12.92
CA PRO A 208 4.39 -17.92 13.97
C PRO A 208 4.80 -17.46 15.37
N LEU A 209 6.06 -17.08 15.57
CA LEU A 209 6.57 -16.56 16.83
C LEU A 209 5.84 -15.29 17.27
N ALA A 210 5.70 -14.33 16.36
CA ALA A 210 4.99 -13.08 16.66
C ALA A 210 3.51 -13.33 17.04
N ARG A 211 2.86 -14.32 16.42
CA ARG A 211 1.49 -14.74 16.73
C ARG A 211 1.40 -15.36 18.12
N GLU A 212 2.24 -16.36 18.40
CA GLU A 212 2.27 -17.05 19.69
C GLU A 212 2.53 -16.08 20.85
N GLU A 213 3.53 -15.20 20.69
CA GLU A 213 3.83 -14.21 21.73
C GLU A 213 2.74 -13.15 21.86
N ALA A 214 2.09 -12.73 20.77
CA ALA A 214 0.97 -11.80 20.85
C ALA A 214 -0.22 -12.41 21.61
N GLU A 215 -0.55 -13.66 21.36
CA GLU A 215 -1.60 -14.40 22.08
C GLU A 215 -1.28 -14.53 23.57
N ARG A 216 -0.05 -14.98 23.90
CA ARG A 216 0.42 -15.12 25.28
C ARG A 216 0.38 -13.80 26.06
N ASP A 217 0.83 -12.70 25.43
CA ASP A 217 1.01 -11.40 26.08
C ASP A 217 -0.24 -10.50 25.96
N GLY A 218 -1.32 -11.00 25.35
CA GLY A 218 -2.57 -10.27 25.13
C GLY A 218 -2.41 -9.07 24.18
N ALA A 219 -1.39 -9.08 23.31
CA ALA A 219 -1.14 -8.01 22.35
C ALA A 219 -2.01 -8.15 21.10
N VAL A 220 -2.17 -7.05 20.33
CA VAL A 220 -2.80 -7.09 19.02
C VAL A 220 -1.77 -7.46 17.96
N LEU A 221 -1.97 -8.56 17.25
CA LEU A 221 -1.19 -8.89 16.08
C LEU A 221 -1.75 -8.15 14.86
N LEU A 222 -0.97 -7.29 14.21
CA LEU A 222 -1.42 -6.56 13.01
C LEU A 222 -1.54 -7.50 11.80
N ASN A 223 -0.53 -8.34 11.59
CA ASN A 223 -0.49 -9.37 10.55
C ASN A 223 -0.68 -8.82 9.12
N GLN A 224 0.28 -8.04 8.65
CA GLN A 224 0.27 -7.46 7.31
C GLN A 224 0.13 -8.49 6.16
N PHE A 225 0.38 -9.76 6.42
CA PHE A 225 0.36 -10.83 5.41
C PHE A 225 -1.02 -11.44 5.19
N GLU A 226 -1.95 -11.27 6.13
CA GLU A 226 -3.29 -11.89 6.09
C GLU A 226 -4.40 -10.86 6.30
N SER A 227 -4.12 -9.75 6.98
CA SER A 227 -5.12 -8.70 7.24
C SER A 227 -5.46 -7.91 5.98
N TYR A 228 -6.69 -7.93 5.56
CA TYR A 228 -7.19 -7.18 4.39
C TYR A 228 -7.10 -5.66 4.54
N TYR A 229 -6.87 -5.13 5.72
CA TYR A 229 -6.52 -3.72 5.90
C TYR A 229 -5.25 -3.32 5.13
N ASN A 230 -4.31 -4.27 4.86
CA ASN A 230 -3.16 -4.01 4.01
C ASN A 230 -3.57 -3.69 2.56
N PRO A 231 -4.19 -4.58 1.77
CA PRO A 231 -4.57 -4.24 0.41
C PRO A 231 -5.60 -3.11 0.32
N LEU A 232 -6.49 -2.94 1.29
CA LEU A 232 -7.44 -1.83 1.34
C LEU A 232 -6.75 -0.47 1.40
N ALA A 233 -5.60 -0.33 2.08
CA ALA A 233 -4.79 0.88 2.04
C ALA A 233 -4.42 1.30 0.60
N HIS A 234 -4.15 0.32 -0.24
CA HIS A 234 -3.70 0.54 -1.61
C HIS A 234 -4.84 0.79 -2.59
N ILE A 235 -6.03 0.22 -2.33
CA ILE A 235 -7.27 0.61 -3.02
C ILE A 235 -7.63 2.06 -2.67
N ARG A 236 -7.62 2.36 -1.36
CA ARG A 236 -8.02 3.67 -0.83
C ARG A 236 -7.11 4.81 -1.28
N TRP A 237 -5.79 4.59 -1.30
CA TRP A 237 -4.82 5.66 -1.52
C TRP A 237 -4.00 5.44 -2.80
N THR A 238 -3.15 4.43 -2.86
CA THR A 238 -2.16 4.27 -3.93
C THR A 238 -2.78 4.21 -5.31
N ALA A 239 -3.82 3.38 -5.48
CA ALA A 239 -4.49 3.20 -6.78
C ALA A 239 -5.23 4.47 -7.22
N LYS A 240 -5.94 5.13 -6.30
CA LYS A 240 -6.65 6.39 -6.59
C LYS A 240 -5.69 7.52 -6.94
N GLU A 241 -4.57 7.62 -6.22
CA GLU A 241 -3.54 8.60 -6.56
C GLU A 241 -3.00 8.39 -7.97
N LEU A 242 -2.66 7.15 -8.33
CA LEU A 242 -2.16 6.81 -9.66
C LEU A 242 -3.19 7.10 -10.75
N ASP A 243 -4.45 6.76 -10.51
CA ASP A 243 -5.54 7.04 -11.45
C ASP A 243 -5.73 8.55 -11.64
N LEU A 244 -5.80 9.32 -10.54
CA LEU A 244 -5.94 10.77 -10.57
C LEU A 244 -4.73 11.42 -11.27
N GLN A 245 -3.51 11.07 -10.87
CA GLN A 245 -2.28 11.64 -11.42
C GLN A 245 -2.12 11.31 -12.91
N SER A 246 -2.44 10.08 -13.33
CA SER A 246 -2.37 9.68 -14.74
C SER A 246 -3.36 10.45 -15.62
N ARG A 247 -4.57 10.69 -15.12
CA ARG A 247 -5.58 11.52 -15.82
C ARG A 247 -5.16 12.98 -15.87
N PHE A 248 -4.70 13.54 -14.76
CA PHE A 248 -4.24 14.93 -14.69
C PHE A 248 -3.07 15.20 -15.66
N ALA A 249 -2.14 14.26 -15.76
CA ALA A 249 -1.01 14.37 -16.68
C ALA A 249 -1.31 13.94 -18.13
N GLY A 250 -2.56 13.57 -18.46
CA GLY A 250 -2.96 13.14 -19.79
C GLY A 250 -2.21 11.89 -20.28
N LEU A 251 -1.91 10.93 -19.38
CA LEU A 251 -1.14 9.75 -19.73
C LEU A 251 -1.99 8.73 -20.50
N ARG A 252 -1.38 8.12 -21.50
CA ARG A 252 -1.87 6.90 -22.15
C ARG A 252 -1.45 5.69 -21.32
N LEU A 253 -1.95 5.64 -20.06
CA LEU A 253 -1.55 4.61 -19.10
C LEU A 253 -1.97 3.23 -19.59
N LYS A 254 -1.00 2.35 -19.87
CA LYS A 254 -1.20 0.99 -20.34
C LYS A 254 -0.87 -0.07 -19.30
N ALA A 255 0.13 0.21 -18.45
CA ALA A 255 0.53 -0.74 -17.40
C ALA A 255 1.05 -0.06 -16.13
N VAL A 256 0.83 -0.74 -14.99
CA VAL A 256 1.39 -0.41 -13.68
C VAL A 256 2.21 -1.59 -13.17
N PHE A 257 3.49 -1.39 -12.92
CA PHE A 257 4.41 -2.40 -12.39
C PHE A 257 4.61 -2.21 -10.89
N ALA A 258 4.42 -3.27 -10.13
CA ALA A 258 4.51 -3.22 -8.68
C ALA A 258 5.08 -4.53 -8.09
N THR A 259 6.00 -4.42 -7.14
CA THR A 259 6.68 -5.58 -6.55
C THR A 259 5.86 -6.29 -5.49
N MET A 260 6.04 -7.61 -5.34
CA MET A 260 5.29 -8.49 -4.44
C MET A 260 6.08 -8.86 -3.18
N GLY A 261 5.89 -8.14 -2.07
CA GLY A 261 6.30 -8.57 -0.73
C GLY A 261 5.16 -9.30 -0.03
N THR A 262 4.25 -8.58 0.62
CA THR A 262 2.94 -9.12 1.06
C THR A 262 1.97 -9.30 -0.10
N ALA A 263 2.29 -8.80 -1.27
CA ALA A 263 1.41 -8.62 -2.44
C ALA A 263 0.18 -7.74 -2.18
N GLY A 264 0.04 -7.13 -1.00
CA GLY A 264 -1.13 -6.30 -0.66
C GLY A 264 -1.30 -5.09 -1.59
N HIS A 265 -0.20 -4.37 -1.94
CA HIS A 265 -0.35 -3.24 -2.85
C HIS A 265 -0.64 -3.67 -4.29
N VAL A 266 -0.10 -4.80 -4.76
CA VAL A 266 -0.45 -5.36 -6.06
C VAL A 266 -1.92 -5.77 -6.11
N ALA A 267 -2.42 -6.40 -5.04
CA ALA A 267 -3.84 -6.76 -4.91
C ALA A 267 -4.75 -5.53 -4.94
N GLY A 268 -4.39 -4.49 -4.19
CA GLY A 268 -5.15 -3.24 -4.19
C GLY A 268 -5.16 -2.56 -5.56
N LEU A 269 -4.01 -2.48 -6.22
CA LEU A 269 -3.89 -1.93 -7.58
C LEU A 269 -4.68 -2.75 -8.59
N ALA A 270 -4.51 -4.07 -8.61
CA ALA A 270 -5.20 -4.96 -9.55
C ALA A 270 -6.72 -4.86 -9.41
N THR A 271 -7.22 -4.90 -8.17
CA THR A 271 -8.66 -4.77 -7.90
C THR A 271 -9.22 -3.42 -8.34
N TYR A 272 -8.52 -2.33 -8.03
CA TYR A 272 -8.96 -1.00 -8.44
C TYR A 272 -8.94 -0.81 -9.96
N PHE A 273 -7.81 -1.09 -10.61
CA PHE A 273 -7.67 -0.85 -12.05
C PHE A 273 -8.57 -1.77 -12.86
N ARG A 274 -8.70 -3.05 -12.49
CA ARG A 274 -9.66 -3.96 -13.16
C ARG A 274 -11.10 -3.43 -13.11
N ALA A 275 -11.48 -2.79 -12.01
CA ALA A 275 -12.83 -2.25 -11.84
C ALA A 275 -13.03 -0.90 -12.55
N ARG A 276 -12.02 -0.01 -12.51
CA ARG A 276 -12.14 1.39 -12.94
C ARG A 276 -11.49 1.70 -14.29
N ARG A 277 -10.46 0.98 -14.64
CA ARG A 277 -9.63 1.17 -15.85
C ARG A 277 -9.18 -0.21 -16.39
N PRO A 278 -10.11 -1.07 -16.87
CA PRO A 278 -9.80 -2.44 -17.30
C PRO A 278 -8.79 -2.53 -18.44
N GLU A 279 -8.56 -1.45 -19.17
CA GLU A 279 -7.52 -1.32 -20.19
C GLU A 279 -6.10 -1.26 -19.59
N VAL A 280 -5.95 -0.90 -18.30
CA VAL A 280 -4.67 -0.77 -17.61
C VAL A 280 -4.27 -2.11 -16.97
N LYS A 281 -3.17 -2.68 -17.43
CA LYS A 281 -2.63 -3.91 -16.86
C LYS A 281 -1.87 -3.62 -15.57
N VAL A 282 -2.10 -4.41 -14.52
CA VAL A 282 -1.24 -4.43 -13.33
C VAL A 282 -0.32 -5.64 -13.43
N VAL A 283 0.98 -5.40 -13.38
CA VAL A 283 2.03 -6.42 -13.47
C VAL A 283 2.68 -6.57 -12.10
N GLY A 284 2.63 -7.78 -11.55
CA GLY A 284 3.32 -8.15 -10.32
C GLY A 284 4.79 -8.47 -10.61
N VAL A 285 5.70 -7.97 -9.78
CA VAL A 285 7.14 -8.24 -9.93
C VAL A 285 7.65 -8.96 -8.68
N GLN A 286 8.32 -10.09 -8.88
CA GLN A 286 8.89 -10.90 -7.80
C GLN A 286 10.34 -11.25 -8.06
N PRO A 287 11.12 -11.70 -7.06
CA PRO A 287 12.48 -12.14 -7.27
C PRO A 287 12.53 -13.37 -8.18
N ALA A 288 13.50 -13.43 -9.08
CA ALA A 288 13.82 -14.66 -9.83
C ALA A 288 14.19 -15.79 -8.87
N GLU A 289 14.12 -17.04 -9.34
CA GLU A 289 14.55 -18.19 -8.56
C GLU A 289 16.02 -18.05 -8.15
N GLY A 290 16.33 -18.31 -6.89
CA GLY A 290 17.66 -18.12 -6.32
C GLY A 290 18.06 -16.69 -5.99
N SER A 291 17.25 -15.68 -6.38
CA SER A 291 17.50 -14.26 -6.07
C SER A 291 16.85 -13.82 -4.76
N SER A 292 17.49 -12.86 -4.07
CA SER A 292 17.00 -12.26 -2.84
C SER A 292 16.99 -10.74 -2.95
N ILE A 293 15.80 -10.16 -3.03
CA ILE A 293 15.60 -8.71 -3.08
C ILE A 293 14.88 -8.26 -1.80
N PRO A 294 15.46 -7.34 -0.99
CA PRO A 294 14.84 -6.89 0.24
C PRO A 294 13.40 -6.38 0.05
N GLY A 295 12.50 -6.83 0.93
CA GLY A 295 11.11 -6.37 0.96
C GLY A 295 10.17 -7.07 -0.02
N ILE A 296 10.66 -7.94 -0.89
CA ILE A 296 9.84 -8.74 -1.82
C ILE A 296 10.17 -10.23 -1.74
N ARG A 297 9.25 -11.07 -2.21
CA ARG A 297 9.39 -12.52 -2.20
C ARG A 297 8.63 -13.17 -3.35
N ARG A 298 8.96 -14.41 -3.65
CA ARG A 298 8.16 -15.24 -4.57
C ARG A 298 6.85 -15.68 -3.91
N HIS A 299 5.86 -15.88 -4.73
CA HIS A 299 4.55 -16.38 -4.34
C HIS A 299 4.18 -17.58 -5.21
N ASP A 300 4.00 -18.75 -4.60
CA ASP A 300 3.53 -19.95 -5.28
C ASP A 300 2.01 -19.90 -5.53
N GLN A 301 1.29 -19.20 -4.64
CA GLN A 301 -0.14 -19.02 -4.72
C GLN A 301 -0.51 -17.56 -4.43
N TRP A 302 -1.63 -17.11 -4.99
CA TRP A 302 -2.15 -15.77 -4.73
C TRP A 302 -2.61 -15.62 -3.27
N PRO A 303 -2.03 -14.69 -2.49
CA PRO A 303 -2.28 -14.63 -1.04
C PRO A 303 -3.57 -13.89 -0.65
N TRP A 304 -4.28 -13.27 -1.61
CA TRP A 304 -5.46 -12.46 -1.36
C TRP A 304 -6.68 -12.95 -2.13
N PRO A 305 -7.31 -14.09 -1.73
CA PRO A 305 -8.33 -14.78 -2.51
C PRO A 305 -9.58 -13.95 -2.81
N LEU A 306 -9.93 -12.96 -1.98
CA LEU A 306 -11.08 -12.08 -2.23
C LEU A 306 -10.78 -10.91 -3.19
N LEU A 307 -9.51 -10.69 -3.54
CA LEU A 307 -9.05 -9.59 -4.37
C LEU A 307 -8.47 -10.09 -5.69
N ASP A 308 -8.44 -9.19 -6.67
CA ASP A 308 -7.95 -9.54 -7.99
C ASP A 308 -6.43 -9.71 -8.00
N ALA A 309 -5.98 -10.75 -8.69
CA ALA A 309 -4.57 -10.99 -8.98
C ALA A 309 -4.08 -10.04 -10.10
N PRO A 310 -2.77 -9.79 -10.20
CA PRO A 310 -2.20 -9.05 -11.31
C PRO A 310 -2.47 -9.78 -12.64
N ALA A 311 -2.43 -9.03 -13.75
CA ALA A 311 -2.61 -9.61 -15.09
C ALA A 311 -1.45 -10.53 -15.48
N GLU A 312 -0.28 -10.26 -14.94
CA GLU A 312 0.96 -10.98 -15.20
C GLU A 312 1.89 -10.89 -13.98
N VAL A 313 2.75 -11.90 -13.80
CA VAL A 313 3.83 -11.89 -12.80
C VAL A 313 5.15 -12.09 -13.51
N VAL A 314 6.11 -11.20 -13.22
CA VAL A 314 7.43 -11.16 -13.88
C VAL A 314 8.54 -11.37 -12.85
N ASP A 315 9.48 -12.25 -13.17
CA ASP A 315 10.66 -12.51 -12.36
C ASP A 315 11.81 -11.55 -12.71
N VAL A 316 12.48 -11.02 -11.68
CA VAL A 316 13.66 -10.16 -11.82
C VAL A 316 14.74 -10.62 -10.85
N SER A 317 15.99 -10.70 -11.31
CA SER A 317 17.13 -11.02 -10.44
C SER A 317 17.55 -9.82 -9.59
N ASP A 318 18.18 -10.08 -8.44
CA ASP A 318 18.74 -9.04 -7.58
C ASP A 318 19.85 -8.23 -8.28
N GLU A 319 20.67 -8.89 -9.10
CA GLU A 319 21.69 -8.21 -9.92
C GLU A 319 21.07 -7.26 -10.94
N GLU A 320 20.05 -7.72 -11.69
CA GLU A 320 19.33 -6.88 -12.65
C GLU A 320 18.67 -5.69 -11.95
N ALA A 321 18.00 -5.93 -10.82
CA ALA A 321 17.36 -4.89 -10.01
C ALA A 321 18.37 -3.84 -9.54
N ALA A 322 19.53 -4.25 -9.02
CA ALA A 322 20.57 -3.34 -8.56
C ALA A 322 21.19 -2.54 -9.70
N ARG A 323 21.54 -3.20 -10.82
CA ARG A 323 22.10 -2.55 -12.00
C ARG A 323 21.16 -1.49 -12.58
N VAL A 324 19.87 -1.81 -12.70
CA VAL A 324 18.87 -0.86 -13.20
C VAL A 324 18.66 0.30 -12.24
N ALA A 325 18.57 0.06 -10.93
CA ALA A 325 18.45 1.12 -9.94
C ALA A 325 19.64 2.09 -9.98
N LEU A 326 20.87 1.58 -10.09
CA LEU A 326 22.08 2.40 -10.22
C LEU A 326 22.13 3.17 -11.54
N ALA A 327 21.68 2.56 -12.65
CA ALA A 327 21.59 3.25 -13.94
C ALA A 327 20.61 4.44 -13.86
N ILE A 328 19.43 4.24 -13.28
CA ILE A 328 18.46 5.33 -13.05
C ILE A 328 19.06 6.42 -12.15
N ALA A 329 19.78 6.03 -11.09
CA ALA A 329 20.43 7.02 -10.22
C ALA A 329 21.47 7.87 -10.96
N ARG A 330 22.28 7.26 -11.85
CA ARG A 330 23.28 7.98 -12.67
C ARG A 330 22.62 8.88 -13.72
N GLU A 331 21.46 8.50 -14.26
CA GLU A 331 20.75 9.28 -15.27
C GLU A 331 19.91 10.41 -14.68
N THR A 332 19.31 10.22 -13.50
CA THR A 332 18.26 11.12 -12.97
C THR A 332 18.60 11.75 -11.62
N GLY A 333 19.59 11.22 -10.90
CA GLY A 333 19.87 11.59 -9.52
C GLY A 333 18.94 10.91 -8.48
N LEU A 334 17.94 10.14 -8.91
CA LEU A 334 17.02 9.42 -8.03
C LEU A 334 17.53 8.00 -7.81
N LEU A 335 17.81 7.61 -6.57
CA LEU A 335 18.23 6.25 -6.22
C LEU A 335 17.06 5.44 -5.68
N PRO A 336 16.39 4.60 -6.49
CA PRO A 336 15.36 3.67 -6.02
C PRO A 336 15.93 2.64 -5.03
N GLY A 337 15.12 2.10 -4.11
CA GLY A 337 15.47 0.85 -3.44
C GLY A 337 15.53 -0.33 -4.42
N LEU A 338 16.13 -1.47 -4.02
CA LEU A 338 16.29 -2.61 -4.92
C LEU A 338 14.95 -3.11 -5.48
N SER A 339 13.90 -3.13 -4.67
CA SER A 339 12.55 -3.51 -5.13
C SER A 339 12.01 -2.53 -6.19
N GLY A 340 12.31 -1.23 -6.06
CA GLY A 340 12.01 -0.23 -7.09
C GLY A 340 12.78 -0.49 -8.38
N GLY A 341 14.08 -0.84 -8.26
CA GLY A 341 14.92 -1.27 -9.39
C GLY A 341 14.32 -2.47 -10.12
N ALA A 342 13.79 -3.46 -9.39
CA ALA A 342 13.10 -4.61 -9.97
C ALA A 342 11.83 -4.22 -10.76
N SER A 343 10.99 -3.33 -10.22
CA SER A 343 9.82 -2.82 -10.96
C SER A 343 10.22 -2.10 -12.24
N ILE A 344 11.28 -1.29 -12.18
CA ILE A 344 11.80 -0.54 -13.34
C ILE A 344 12.37 -1.51 -14.39
N ALA A 345 13.13 -2.53 -13.97
CA ALA A 345 13.68 -3.54 -14.87
C ALA A 345 12.58 -4.29 -15.64
N ALA A 346 11.55 -4.75 -14.93
CA ALA A 346 10.39 -5.40 -15.55
C ALA A 346 9.68 -4.50 -16.55
N ALA A 347 9.49 -3.22 -16.22
CA ALA A 347 8.86 -2.25 -17.10
C ALA A 347 9.70 -1.93 -18.35
N LEU A 348 11.04 -1.86 -18.21
CA LEU A 348 11.94 -1.65 -19.34
C LEU A 348 11.90 -2.83 -20.33
N ARG A 349 11.91 -4.07 -19.82
CA ARG A 349 11.76 -5.27 -20.68
C ARG A 349 10.41 -5.27 -21.42
N ALA A 350 9.34 -4.92 -20.72
CA ALA A 350 8.03 -4.82 -21.37
C ALA A 350 7.96 -3.71 -22.44
N ALA A 351 8.71 -2.63 -22.26
CA ALA A 351 8.76 -1.51 -23.20
C ALA A 351 9.44 -1.87 -24.54
N GLU A 352 10.36 -2.86 -24.56
CA GLU A 352 11.04 -3.33 -25.78
C GLU A 352 10.05 -3.90 -26.82
N GLY A 353 8.95 -4.52 -26.36
CA GLY A 353 7.91 -5.10 -27.22
C GLY A 353 6.74 -4.14 -27.53
N GLU A 354 6.78 -2.89 -27.04
CA GLU A 354 5.65 -1.99 -27.20
C GLU A 354 5.65 -1.30 -28.57
N ALA A 355 4.59 -1.55 -29.34
CA ALA A 355 4.46 -1.04 -30.70
C ALA A 355 3.87 0.37 -30.78
N GLU A 356 3.17 0.82 -29.74
CA GLU A 356 2.45 2.09 -29.69
C GLU A 356 3.06 3.04 -28.65
N GLU A 357 2.77 4.35 -28.77
CA GLU A 357 3.07 5.32 -27.74
C GLU A 357 2.26 4.99 -26.48
N ALA A 358 2.94 4.73 -25.37
CA ALA A 358 2.33 4.35 -24.11
C ALA A 358 3.04 4.98 -22.89
N ASP A 359 2.31 4.99 -21.78
CA ASP A 359 2.84 5.36 -20.48
C ASP A 359 2.80 4.14 -19.54
N TYR A 360 3.93 3.83 -18.94
CA TYR A 360 4.03 2.83 -17.89
C TYR A 360 4.34 3.51 -16.57
N ILE A 361 3.66 3.11 -15.51
CA ILE A 361 3.96 3.56 -14.16
C ILE A 361 4.64 2.42 -13.40
N VAL A 362 5.74 2.73 -12.73
CA VAL A 362 6.41 1.83 -11.79
C VAL A 362 6.22 2.34 -10.37
N VAL A 363 5.76 1.49 -9.47
CA VAL A 363 5.74 1.83 -8.05
C VAL A 363 7.14 1.61 -7.49
N VAL A 364 7.74 2.67 -6.94
CA VAL A 364 9.06 2.63 -6.29
C VAL A 364 8.82 2.68 -4.78
N PRO A 365 8.87 1.52 -4.08
CA PRO A 365 8.37 1.39 -2.71
C PRO A 365 9.15 2.18 -1.68
N ASP A 366 10.47 2.37 -1.87
CA ASP A 366 11.34 3.09 -0.95
C ASP A 366 12.62 3.62 -1.63
N HIS A 367 13.44 4.35 -0.86
CA HIS A 367 14.67 4.98 -1.34
C HIS A 367 15.87 4.07 -1.12
N GLY A 368 16.83 4.09 -2.06
CA GLY A 368 18.04 3.29 -2.04
C GLY A 368 19.03 3.59 -0.90
N VAL A 369 18.89 4.73 -0.21
CA VAL A 369 19.73 5.08 0.94
C VAL A 369 19.73 4.00 2.03
N LYS A 370 18.65 3.24 2.14
CA LYS A 370 18.52 2.13 3.10
C LYS A 370 19.39 0.92 2.76
N TYR A 371 19.89 0.84 1.52
CA TYR A 371 20.54 -0.34 0.93
C TYR A 371 21.95 -0.04 0.39
N LEU A 372 22.62 1.02 0.88
CA LEU A 372 23.93 1.44 0.37
C LEU A 372 24.99 0.32 0.48
N ARG A 373 24.94 -0.49 1.54
CA ARG A 373 25.84 -1.66 1.70
C ARG A 373 25.58 -2.75 0.65
N LEU A 374 24.34 -2.93 0.21
CA LEU A 374 24.01 -3.87 -0.87
C LEU A 374 24.47 -3.28 -2.22
N TYR A 375 24.19 -2.01 -2.47
CA TYR A 375 24.62 -1.35 -3.70
C TYR A 375 26.13 -1.29 -3.87
N SER A 376 26.91 -1.22 -2.77
CA SER A 376 28.37 -1.21 -2.86
C SER A 376 28.97 -2.44 -3.57
N ARG A 377 28.25 -3.57 -3.58
CA ARG A 377 28.65 -4.79 -4.30
C ARG A 377 28.58 -4.63 -5.83
N TYR A 378 27.82 -3.66 -6.31
CA TYR A 378 27.55 -3.42 -7.74
C TYR A 378 28.10 -2.08 -8.24
N LEU A 379 28.80 -1.29 -7.42
CA LEU A 379 29.33 0.02 -7.83
C LEU A 379 30.51 -0.07 -8.79
N GLY A 380 31.21 -1.19 -8.84
CA GLY A 380 32.35 -1.43 -9.72
C GLY A 380 32.03 -2.28 -10.97
N ALA A 381 30.75 -2.62 -11.14
CA ALA A 381 30.29 -3.43 -12.28
C ALA A 381 29.83 -2.56 -13.47
#